data_432701dab41e0f0ccff1f6819b24df06
#
_entry.id   432701dab41e0f0ccff1f6819b24df06
#
_cell.length_a   1.000
_cell.length_b   1.000
_cell.length_c   1.000
_cell.angle_alpha   90.00
_cell.angle_beta   90.00
_cell.angle_gamma   90.00
#
_symmetry.space_group_name_H-M   'P 1'
#
loop_
_entity.id
_entity.type
_entity.pdbx_description
1 polymer ?
#
loop_
_entity_poly.entity_id
_entity_poly.type
_entity_poly.pdbx_seq_one_letter_code
_entity_poly.pdbx_strand_id
1 'polypeptide(L)'
;MITAENYFSLENSMAYMGAGQYKAFCECEAGALAEVTGNYERETTVSMLVGSYVDAHFEKTLDLFKAKHPEIFTQKGELRSEYKRAEYIIERLERDSMFMKYMSGEKQVIKIGEIDGVPFKIKIDSYHAGKVIVDLKVMRDFEPIWKDGLKIPFVEAWGYDIGGAIYQAVEGNNLPFLISAATKESEPDLSILSVPQDRLDFCLNQVKENVHRFADIKRGLIEPIRCERCDYCKSTKILTEIVDYRLIA
;
A
#
# COMPACT_ATOMS: atom_id res chain seq x y z
N MET A 1 14.02 -8.72 16.08
CA MET A 1 12.62 -9.18 15.82
C MET A 1 11.81 -7.98 15.35
N ILE A 2 10.99 -8.13 14.32
CA ILE A 2 10.12 -7.05 13.83
C ILE A 2 8.85 -7.01 14.67
N THR A 3 8.48 -5.81 15.13
CA THR A 3 7.26 -5.50 15.89
C THR A 3 6.47 -4.40 15.18
N ALA A 4 5.26 -4.08 15.64
CA ALA A 4 4.46 -3.00 15.07
C ALA A 4 5.19 -1.64 15.16
N GLU A 5 5.92 -1.39 16.26
CA GLU A 5 6.63 -0.14 16.50
C GLU A 5 7.81 0.07 15.55
N ASN A 6 8.53 -1.00 15.20
CA ASN A 6 9.71 -0.90 14.34
C ASN A 6 9.50 -1.38 12.90
N TYR A 7 8.25 -1.76 12.53
CA TYR A 7 7.95 -2.28 11.19
C TYR A 7 8.41 -1.34 10.08
N PHE A 8 8.23 -0.04 10.26
CA PHE A 8 8.61 1.00 9.30
C PHE A 8 9.96 1.66 9.61
N SER A 9 10.75 1.13 10.56
CA SER A 9 12.08 1.69 10.81
C SER A 9 12.97 1.59 9.57
N LEU A 10 13.93 2.52 9.46
CA LEU A 10 14.89 2.53 8.37
C LEU A 10 15.64 1.20 8.25
N GLU A 11 16.09 0.64 9.37
CA GLU A 11 16.77 -0.65 9.43
C GLU A 11 15.93 -1.78 8.82
N ASN A 12 14.68 -1.92 9.27
CA ASN A 12 13.78 -2.96 8.75
C ASN A 12 13.30 -2.67 7.32
N SER A 13 13.25 -1.41 6.92
CA SER A 13 12.93 -1.02 5.55
C SER A 13 14.08 -1.31 4.58
N MET A 14 15.32 -1.22 5.04
CA MET A 14 16.51 -1.62 4.28
C MET A 14 16.68 -3.15 4.24
N ALA A 15 16.48 -3.84 5.35
CA ALA A 15 16.69 -5.27 5.46
C ALA A 15 15.65 -6.12 4.72
N TYR A 16 14.41 -5.67 4.68
CA TYR A 16 13.29 -6.41 4.10
C TYR A 16 12.58 -5.61 3.00
N MET A 17 12.10 -6.30 1.98
CA MET A 17 11.15 -5.76 1.01
C MET A 17 9.73 -5.85 1.56
N GLY A 18 8.92 -4.82 1.38
CA GLY A 18 7.47 -4.86 1.64
C GLY A 18 6.68 -4.70 0.33
N ALA A 19 5.42 -5.08 0.32
CA ALA A 19 4.57 -4.93 -0.87
C ALA A 19 4.50 -3.47 -1.38
N GLY A 20 4.40 -2.50 -0.46
CA GLY A 20 4.43 -1.07 -0.80
C GLY A 20 5.76 -0.64 -1.40
N GLN A 21 6.89 -1.08 -0.83
CA GLN A 21 8.21 -0.80 -1.38
C GLN A 21 8.38 -1.39 -2.78
N TYR A 22 8.01 -2.66 -2.98
CA TYR A 22 8.10 -3.31 -4.28
C TYR A 22 7.34 -2.49 -5.35
N LYS A 23 6.10 -2.08 -5.06
CA LYS A 23 5.32 -1.23 -5.97
C LYS A 23 5.98 0.12 -6.23
N ALA A 24 6.53 0.76 -5.21
CA ALA A 24 7.26 2.02 -5.36
C ALA A 24 8.50 1.86 -6.27
N PHE A 25 9.25 0.78 -6.14
CA PHE A 25 10.37 0.46 -7.04
C PHE A 25 9.91 0.24 -8.48
N CYS A 26 8.76 -0.40 -8.71
CA CYS A 26 8.17 -0.53 -10.05
C CYS A 26 7.78 0.83 -10.66
N GLU A 27 7.38 1.81 -9.84
CA GLU A 27 7.01 3.16 -10.30
C GLU A 27 8.25 4.02 -10.59
N CYS A 28 9.21 4.03 -9.67
CA CYS A 28 10.45 4.79 -9.80
C CYS A 28 11.53 4.27 -8.84
N GLU A 29 12.54 3.61 -9.37
CA GLU A 29 13.62 3.02 -8.55
C GLU A 29 14.35 4.08 -7.70
N ALA A 30 14.69 5.23 -8.30
CA ALA A 30 15.40 6.30 -7.59
C ALA A 30 14.55 6.94 -6.48
N GLY A 31 13.26 7.18 -6.74
CA GLY A 31 12.33 7.70 -5.73
C GLY A 31 12.12 6.70 -4.59
N ALA A 32 11.92 5.42 -4.92
CA ALA A 32 11.74 4.36 -3.93
C ALA A 32 12.99 4.17 -3.05
N LEU A 33 14.19 4.19 -3.64
CA LEU A 33 15.44 4.12 -2.87
C LEU A 33 15.57 5.32 -1.93
N ALA A 34 15.26 6.53 -2.40
CA ALA A 34 15.33 7.72 -1.57
C ALA A 34 14.35 7.68 -0.38
N GLU A 35 13.13 7.14 -0.58
CA GLU A 35 12.17 6.91 0.51
C GLU A 35 12.71 5.88 1.52
N VAL A 36 13.20 4.74 1.03
CA VAL A 36 13.70 3.63 1.88
C VAL A 36 14.94 4.05 2.68
N THR A 37 15.78 4.93 2.14
CA THR A 37 16.97 5.46 2.83
C THR A 37 16.69 6.68 3.69
N GLY A 38 15.45 7.17 3.73
CA GLY A 38 15.07 8.36 4.51
C GLY A 38 15.52 9.68 3.92
N ASN A 39 16.01 9.71 2.67
CA ASN A 39 16.44 10.91 1.96
C ASN A 39 15.30 11.66 1.27
N TYR A 40 14.13 11.06 1.21
CA TYR A 40 12.92 11.65 0.66
C TYR A 40 11.71 11.13 1.42
N GLU A 41 10.77 12.02 1.72
CA GLU A 41 9.48 11.66 2.30
C GLU A 41 8.38 12.06 1.32
N ARG A 42 7.56 11.09 0.92
CA ARG A 42 6.41 11.34 0.06
C ARG A 42 5.34 12.09 0.82
N GLU A 43 4.79 13.13 0.22
CA GLU A 43 3.70 13.88 0.83
C GLU A 43 2.49 12.99 1.09
N THR A 44 2.02 13.00 2.33
CA THR A 44 0.81 12.28 2.73
C THR A 44 -0.42 13.10 2.39
N THR A 45 -1.23 12.62 1.47
CA THR A 45 -2.45 13.30 1.07
C THR A 45 -3.58 13.10 2.09
N VAL A 46 -4.54 14.04 2.12
CA VAL A 46 -5.75 13.90 2.94
C VAL A 46 -6.48 12.59 2.63
N SER A 47 -6.51 12.18 1.36
CA SER A 47 -7.13 10.92 0.95
C SER A 47 -6.44 9.69 1.56
N MET A 48 -5.11 9.71 1.68
CA MET A 48 -4.34 8.65 2.36
C MET A 48 -4.64 8.64 3.86
N LEU A 49 -4.64 9.81 4.51
CA LEU A 49 -4.96 9.92 5.93
C LEU A 49 -6.39 9.45 6.27
N VAL A 50 -7.37 9.69 5.39
CA VAL A 50 -8.73 9.13 5.55
C VAL A 50 -8.71 7.60 5.54
N GLY A 51 -7.94 6.98 4.64
CA GLY A 51 -7.73 5.53 4.64
C GLY A 51 -7.09 5.05 5.94
N SER A 52 -5.99 5.67 6.35
CA SER A 52 -5.28 5.34 7.60
C SER A 52 -6.13 5.55 8.85
N TYR A 53 -7.07 6.51 8.84
CA TYR A 53 -8.03 6.71 9.93
C TYR A 53 -8.96 5.49 10.08
N VAL A 54 -9.49 4.98 8.95
CA VAL A 54 -10.34 3.79 8.95
C VAL A 54 -9.54 2.55 9.36
N ASP A 55 -8.32 2.39 8.83
CA ASP A 55 -7.41 1.31 9.23
C ASP A 55 -7.16 1.33 10.74
N ALA A 56 -6.82 2.49 11.30
CA ALA A 56 -6.57 2.66 12.74
C ALA A 56 -7.77 2.29 13.61
N HIS A 57 -9.00 2.50 13.13
CA HIS A 57 -10.21 2.05 13.82
C HIS A 57 -10.26 0.52 13.91
N PHE A 58 -10.09 -0.19 12.79
CA PHE A 58 -10.12 -1.65 12.75
C PHE A 58 -8.90 -2.29 13.43
N GLU A 59 -7.78 -1.58 13.53
CA GLU A 59 -6.61 -1.94 14.31
C GLU A 59 -6.76 -1.70 15.82
N LYS A 60 -7.81 -0.98 16.23
CA LYS A 60 -8.01 -0.51 17.62
C LYS A 60 -6.93 0.47 18.11
N THR A 61 -6.38 1.25 17.20
CA THR A 61 -5.32 2.25 17.46
C THR A 61 -5.78 3.68 17.14
N LEU A 62 -7.09 3.90 16.96
CA LEU A 62 -7.65 5.17 16.49
C LEU A 62 -7.31 6.34 17.43
N ASP A 63 -7.31 6.14 18.75
CA ASP A 63 -6.95 7.20 19.70
C ASP A 63 -5.47 7.61 19.55
N LEU A 64 -4.59 6.63 19.33
CA LEU A 64 -3.18 6.90 19.04
C LEU A 64 -3.00 7.63 17.70
N PHE A 65 -3.76 7.23 16.69
CA PHE A 65 -3.79 7.92 15.40
C PHE A 65 -4.23 9.37 15.55
N LYS A 66 -5.35 9.62 16.25
CA LYS A 66 -5.85 10.98 16.55
C LYS A 66 -4.81 11.83 17.30
N ALA A 67 -4.07 11.24 18.22
CA ALA A 67 -3.03 11.96 18.97
C ALA A 67 -1.80 12.32 18.10
N LYS A 68 -1.46 11.49 17.13
CA LYS A 68 -0.34 11.72 16.19
C LYS A 68 -0.67 12.68 15.05
N HIS A 69 -1.96 12.89 14.76
CA HIS A 69 -2.45 13.66 13.62
C HIS A 69 -3.34 14.82 14.07
N PRO A 70 -2.81 15.84 14.81
CA PRO A 70 -3.61 16.99 15.24
C PRO A 70 -4.20 17.79 14.07
N GLU A 71 -3.62 17.69 12.89
CA GLU A 71 -4.08 18.34 11.65
C GLU A 71 -5.48 17.86 11.19
N ILE A 72 -5.95 16.71 11.67
CA ILE A 72 -7.30 16.21 11.34
C ILE A 72 -8.41 16.99 12.05
N PHE A 73 -8.06 17.80 13.03
CA PHE A 73 -8.99 18.62 13.81
C PHE A 73 -9.00 20.07 13.31
N THR A 74 -10.13 20.74 13.52
CA THR A 74 -10.26 22.18 13.39
C THR A 74 -9.67 22.90 14.61
N GLN A 75 -9.48 24.21 14.53
CA GLN A 75 -9.05 25.03 15.69
C GLN A 75 -9.99 24.91 16.91
N LYS A 76 -11.25 24.50 16.68
CA LYS A 76 -12.25 24.28 17.75
C LYS A 76 -12.19 22.87 18.35
N GLY A 77 -11.26 22.02 17.89
CA GLY A 77 -11.14 20.65 18.35
C GLY A 77 -12.14 19.65 17.72
N GLU A 78 -12.91 20.06 16.72
CA GLU A 78 -13.80 19.17 15.99
C GLU A 78 -13.07 18.50 14.81
N LEU A 79 -13.46 17.26 14.47
CA LEU A 79 -12.98 16.63 13.25
C LEU A 79 -13.32 17.45 12.01
N ARG A 80 -12.40 17.57 11.08
CA ARG A 80 -12.65 18.14 9.75
C ARG A 80 -13.60 17.23 8.96
N SER A 81 -14.23 17.78 7.93
CA SER A 81 -15.27 17.13 7.11
C SER A 81 -14.84 15.77 6.57
N GLU A 82 -13.57 15.67 6.12
CA GLU A 82 -12.99 14.47 5.53
C GLU A 82 -12.93 13.32 6.55
N TYR A 83 -12.65 13.62 7.82
CA TYR A 83 -12.56 12.62 8.89
C TYR A 83 -13.92 12.33 9.54
N LYS A 84 -14.87 13.28 9.52
CA LYS A 84 -16.30 12.97 9.78
C LYS A 84 -16.81 11.99 8.74
N ARG A 85 -16.33 12.10 7.50
CA ARG A 85 -16.62 11.15 6.44
C ARG A 85 -16.01 9.77 6.73
N ALA A 86 -14.77 9.72 7.25
CA ALA A 86 -14.17 8.47 7.67
C ALA A 86 -14.97 7.76 8.77
N GLU A 87 -15.50 8.50 9.75
CA GLU A 87 -16.40 7.94 10.77
C GLU A 87 -17.69 7.38 10.17
N TYR A 88 -18.28 8.09 9.19
CA TYR A 88 -19.46 7.57 8.48
C TYR A 88 -19.17 6.29 7.67
N ILE A 89 -17.99 6.20 7.04
CA ILE A 89 -17.53 4.96 6.39
C ILE A 89 -17.46 3.84 7.43
N ILE A 90 -16.80 4.07 8.57
CA ILE A 90 -16.68 3.08 9.65
C ILE A 90 -18.06 2.60 10.11
N GLU A 91 -18.99 3.51 10.39
CA GLU A 91 -20.37 3.15 10.77
C GLU A 91 -21.07 2.30 9.70
N ARG A 92 -20.82 2.59 8.42
CA ARG A 92 -21.39 1.81 7.31
C ARG A 92 -20.79 0.41 7.25
N LEU A 93 -19.48 0.27 7.48
CA LEU A 93 -18.77 -1.01 7.52
C LEU A 93 -19.25 -1.88 8.68
N GLU A 94 -19.38 -1.30 9.86
CA GLU A 94 -19.82 -2.03 11.07
C GLU A 94 -21.23 -2.59 11.01
N ARG A 95 -22.11 -2.00 10.18
CA ARG A 95 -23.46 -2.51 9.95
C ARG A 95 -23.49 -3.76 9.06
N ASP A 96 -22.44 -4.03 8.31
CA ASP A 96 -22.40 -5.16 7.40
C ASP A 96 -21.76 -6.39 8.08
N SER A 97 -22.57 -7.42 8.30
CA SER A 97 -22.13 -8.63 9.03
C SER A 97 -21.09 -9.44 8.26
N MET A 98 -21.12 -9.42 6.92
CA MET A 98 -20.11 -10.11 6.10
C MET A 98 -18.78 -9.37 6.13
N PHE A 99 -18.82 -8.04 6.02
CA PHE A 99 -17.62 -7.22 6.15
C PHE A 99 -16.97 -7.42 7.52
N MET A 100 -17.75 -7.31 8.60
CA MET A 100 -17.27 -7.52 9.96
C MET A 100 -16.75 -8.93 10.20
N LYS A 101 -17.35 -9.96 9.59
CA LYS A 101 -16.83 -11.33 9.65
C LYS A 101 -15.42 -11.42 9.10
N TYR A 102 -15.13 -10.84 7.94
CA TYR A 102 -13.78 -10.86 7.36
C TYR A 102 -12.81 -9.93 8.09
N MET A 103 -13.32 -8.87 8.70
CA MET A 103 -12.50 -7.99 9.53
C MET A 103 -12.35 -8.48 10.99
N SER A 104 -12.87 -9.65 11.38
CA SER A 104 -12.76 -10.19 12.74
C SER A 104 -11.50 -11.03 13.00
N GLY A 105 -10.65 -11.23 12.01
CA GLY A 105 -9.40 -11.97 12.17
C GLY A 105 -8.40 -11.30 13.10
N GLU A 106 -7.29 -11.97 13.38
CA GLU A 106 -6.16 -11.40 14.13
C GLU A 106 -5.60 -10.18 13.39
N LYS A 107 -5.39 -9.09 14.14
CA LYS A 107 -5.02 -7.79 13.56
C LYS A 107 -3.52 -7.61 13.46
N GLN A 108 -3.10 -6.94 12.36
CA GLN A 108 -1.74 -6.48 12.17
C GLN A 108 -0.68 -7.58 12.33
N VAL A 109 -1.03 -8.79 11.84
CA VAL A 109 -0.13 -9.94 11.93
C VAL A 109 1.08 -9.72 11.02
N ILE A 110 2.25 -9.67 11.65
CA ILE A 110 3.53 -9.51 10.95
C ILE A 110 4.08 -10.89 10.62
N LYS A 111 4.39 -11.11 9.35
CA LYS A 111 5.13 -12.30 8.88
C LYS A 111 6.35 -11.88 8.08
N ILE A 112 7.38 -12.73 8.15
CA ILE A 112 8.63 -12.61 7.43
C ILE A 112 8.79 -13.88 6.60
N GLY A 113 9.24 -13.74 5.39
CA GLY A 113 9.56 -14.85 4.49
C GLY A 113 10.49 -14.39 3.39
N GLU A 114 10.64 -15.20 2.37
CA GLU A 114 11.47 -14.91 1.22
C GLU A 114 10.70 -15.13 -0.07
N ILE A 115 10.97 -14.27 -1.05
CA ILE A 115 10.52 -14.49 -2.43
C ILE A 115 11.79 -14.52 -3.27
N ASP A 116 12.03 -15.67 -3.88
CA ASP A 116 13.22 -15.92 -4.70
C ASP A 116 14.55 -15.56 -3.97
N GLY A 117 14.67 -15.93 -2.68
CA GLY A 117 15.85 -15.65 -1.85
C GLY A 117 15.98 -14.21 -1.36
N VAL A 118 15.07 -13.31 -1.69
CA VAL A 118 15.04 -11.93 -1.17
C VAL A 118 14.12 -11.86 0.04
N PRO A 119 14.59 -11.30 1.19
CA PRO A 119 13.77 -11.21 2.40
C PRO A 119 12.60 -10.23 2.24
N PHE A 120 11.42 -10.67 2.63
CA PHE A 120 10.19 -9.90 2.66
C PHE A 120 9.59 -9.81 4.05
N LYS A 121 8.87 -8.71 4.30
CA LYS A 121 7.98 -8.55 5.45
C LYS A 121 6.59 -8.13 4.99
N ILE A 122 5.57 -8.68 5.63
CA ILE A 122 4.17 -8.29 5.44
C ILE A 122 3.52 -7.98 6.78
N LYS A 123 2.46 -7.19 6.75
CA LYS A 123 1.62 -6.86 7.90
C LYS A 123 0.17 -6.99 7.46
N ILE A 124 -0.50 -8.03 7.92
CA ILE A 124 -1.83 -8.44 7.49
C ILE A 124 -2.88 -7.74 8.34
N ASP A 125 -3.84 -7.05 7.73
CA ASP A 125 -4.86 -6.26 8.44
C ASP A 125 -5.86 -7.13 9.22
N SER A 126 -6.29 -8.25 8.62
CA SER A 126 -7.13 -9.23 9.28
C SER A 126 -6.75 -10.65 8.83
N TYR A 127 -6.13 -11.40 9.74
CA TYR A 127 -5.61 -12.73 9.46
C TYR A 127 -6.48 -13.81 10.08
N HIS A 128 -7.05 -14.67 9.28
CA HIS A 128 -7.75 -15.87 9.73
C HIS A 128 -6.84 -17.08 9.52
N ALA A 129 -6.12 -17.46 10.55
CA ALA A 129 -5.08 -18.49 10.50
C ALA A 129 -5.55 -19.78 9.81
N GLY A 130 -4.79 -20.20 8.79
CA GLY A 130 -5.10 -21.38 8.01
C GLY A 130 -6.35 -21.28 7.12
N LYS A 131 -6.93 -20.10 6.94
CA LYS A 131 -8.18 -19.90 6.18
C LYS A 131 -8.07 -18.83 5.10
N VAL A 132 -7.72 -17.60 5.47
CA VAL A 132 -7.75 -16.47 4.55
C VAL A 132 -6.92 -15.28 5.05
N ILE A 133 -6.30 -14.57 4.12
CA ILE A 133 -5.64 -13.28 4.31
C ILE A 133 -6.61 -12.20 3.85
N VAL A 134 -6.86 -11.21 4.69
CA VAL A 134 -7.75 -10.08 4.35
C VAL A 134 -7.01 -8.77 4.50
N ASP A 135 -7.07 -7.95 3.47
CA ASP A 135 -6.46 -6.62 3.38
C ASP A 135 -7.58 -5.57 3.26
N LEU A 136 -7.54 -4.54 4.11
CA LEU A 136 -8.53 -3.46 4.13
C LEU A 136 -8.13 -2.36 3.15
N LYS A 137 -9.06 -1.93 2.31
CA LYS A 137 -8.82 -0.81 1.39
C LYS A 137 -9.99 0.17 1.37
N VAL A 138 -9.66 1.45 1.56
CA VAL A 138 -10.60 2.57 1.44
C VAL A 138 -10.19 3.42 0.25
N MET A 139 -10.99 3.40 -0.81
CA MET A 139 -10.66 4.01 -2.10
C MET A 139 -11.70 5.01 -2.56
N ARG A 140 -11.45 5.73 -3.65
CA ARG A 140 -12.37 6.74 -4.17
C ARG A 140 -13.71 6.12 -4.57
N ASP A 141 -13.66 5.11 -5.46
CA ASP A 141 -14.77 4.37 -6.04
C ASP A 141 -14.26 3.01 -6.55
N PHE A 142 -15.15 2.17 -7.07
CA PHE A 142 -14.81 0.87 -7.69
C PHE A 142 -14.70 0.93 -9.20
N GLU A 143 -14.70 2.14 -9.79
CA GLU A 143 -14.60 2.31 -11.22
C GLU A 143 -13.21 1.92 -11.76
N PRO A 144 -13.16 1.30 -12.95
CA PRO A 144 -11.89 1.06 -13.61
C PRO A 144 -11.17 2.36 -13.95
N ILE A 145 -9.85 2.31 -13.91
CA ILE A 145 -8.96 3.46 -14.09
C ILE A 145 -8.39 3.48 -15.51
N TRP A 146 -8.40 4.64 -16.16
CA TRP A 146 -7.70 4.84 -17.42
C TRP A 146 -6.20 4.99 -17.16
N LYS A 147 -5.41 4.10 -17.76
CA LYS A 147 -3.95 4.14 -17.70
C LYS A 147 -3.39 3.73 -19.07
N ASP A 148 -2.52 4.55 -19.63
CA ASP A 148 -1.87 4.31 -20.93
C ASP A 148 -2.86 3.96 -22.07
N GLY A 149 -4.04 4.63 -22.07
CA GLY A 149 -5.10 4.41 -23.07
C GLY A 149 -5.94 3.17 -22.87
N LEU A 150 -5.74 2.42 -21.79
CA LEU A 150 -6.50 1.23 -21.43
C LEU A 150 -7.35 1.45 -20.18
N LYS A 151 -8.53 0.82 -20.14
CA LYS A 151 -9.39 0.78 -18.97
C LYS A 151 -9.04 -0.44 -18.12
N ILE A 152 -8.39 -0.21 -16.97
CA ILE A 152 -7.83 -1.25 -16.11
C ILE A 152 -8.69 -1.37 -14.84
N PRO A 153 -9.05 -2.59 -14.37
CA PRO A 153 -9.70 -2.78 -13.08
C PRO A 153 -8.90 -2.11 -11.96
N PHE A 154 -9.59 -1.43 -11.03
CA PHE A 154 -8.91 -0.67 -9.97
C PHE A 154 -7.98 -1.54 -9.10
N VAL A 155 -8.28 -2.82 -8.90
CA VAL A 155 -7.42 -3.77 -8.16
C VAL A 155 -6.05 -3.88 -8.81
N GLU A 156 -6.01 -3.97 -10.14
CA GLU A 156 -4.77 -4.05 -10.92
C GLU A 156 -4.09 -2.69 -11.05
N ALA A 157 -4.87 -1.63 -11.29
CA ALA A 157 -4.34 -0.28 -11.46
C ALA A 157 -3.59 0.24 -10.21
N TRP A 158 -4.02 -0.17 -9.01
CA TRP A 158 -3.38 0.13 -7.72
C TRP A 158 -2.42 -0.96 -7.24
N GLY A 159 -2.26 -2.06 -8.01
CA GLY A 159 -1.39 -3.18 -7.67
C GLY A 159 -1.80 -3.87 -6.36
N TYR A 160 -3.10 -3.98 -6.08
CA TYR A 160 -3.58 -4.73 -4.91
C TYR A 160 -3.42 -6.25 -5.12
N ASP A 161 -3.52 -6.70 -6.36
CA ASP A 161 -3.19 -8.06 -6.80
C ASP A 161 -1.71 -8.41 -6.59
N ILE A 162 -0.80 -7.49 -6.91
CA ILE A 162 0.64 -7.64 -6.61
C ILE A 162 0.85 -7.73 -5.09
N GLY A 163 0.18 -6.86 -4.32
CA GLY A 163 0.18 -6.93 -2.86
C GLY A 163 -0.28 -8.28 -2.36
N GLY A 164 -1.40 -8.79 -2.89
CA GLY A 164 -1.96 -10.10 -2.54
C GLY A 164 -1.01 -11.26 -2.84
N ALA A 165 -0.35 -11.22 -4.01
CA ALA A 165 0.64 -12.23 -4.40
C ALA A 165 1.84 -12.28 -3.42
N ILE A 166 2.36 -11.10 -3.03
CA ILE A 166 3.42 -10.99 -2.03
C ILE A 166 2.95 -11.51 -0.67
N TYR A 167 1.73 -11.14 -0.23
CA TYR A 167 1.17 -11.58 1.05
C TYR A 167 1.00 -13.09 1.09
N GLN A 168 0.44 -13.69 0.04
CA GLN A 168 0.25 -15.13 -0.06
C GLN A 168 1.59 -15.89 -0.06
N ALA A 169 2.58 -15.42 -0.83
CA ALA A 169 3.90 -16.02 -0.92
C ALA A 169 4.66 -15.99 0.43
N VAL A 170 4.62 -14.86 1.15
CA VAL A 170 5.28 -14.70 2.45
C VAL A 170 4.53 -15.44 3.56
N GLU A 171 3.21 -15.54 3.47
CA GLU A 171 2.40 -16.34 4.41
C GLU A 171 2.69 -17.84 4.27
N GLY A 172 2.91 -18.34 3.04
CA GLY A 172 3.51 -19.64 2.75
C GLY A 172 2.55 -20.82 2.65
N ASN A 173 1.24 -20.64 2.89
CA ASN A 173 0.26 -21.74 2.86
C ASN A 173 -0.77 -21.63 1.73
N ASN A 174 -0.53 -20.77 0.72
CA ASN A 174 -1.44 -20.53 -0.40
C ASN A 174 -2.88 -20.19 0.03
N LEU A 175 -3.03 -19.46 1.13
CA LEU A 175 -4.34 -19.04 1.60
C LEU A 175 -4.98 -18.08 0.60
N PRO A 176 -6.32 -18.14 0.41
CA PRO A 176 -7.02 -17.13 -0.39
C PRO A 176 -6.69 -15.71 0.09
N PHE A 177 -6.54 -14.79 -0.85
CA PHE A 177 -6.37 -13.37 -0.56
C PHE A 177 -7.64 -12.60 -0.91
N LEU A 178 -8.19 -11.89 0.06
CA LEU A 178 -9.39 -11.07 -0.09
C LEU A 178 -9.07 -9.60 0.21
N ILE A 179 -9.78 -8.72 -0.47
CA ILE A 179 -9.77 -7.29 -0.21
C ILE A 179 -11.13 -6.92 0.39
N SER A 180 -11.15 -6.48 1.63
CA SER A 180 -12.30 -5.81 2.24
C SER A 180 -12.27 -4.36 1.80
N ALA A 181 -13.11 -4.00 0.84
CA ALA A 181 -13.08 -2.72 0.15
C ALA A 181 -14.25 -1.83 0.53
N ALA A 182 -13.98 -0.53 0.72
CA ALA A 182 -14.98 0.52 0.90
C ALA A 182 -14.68 1.73 0.03
N THR A 183 -15.71 2.46 -0.40
CA THR A 183 -15.53 3.69 -1.17
C THR A 183 -15.67 4.94 -0.29
N LYS A 184 -15.11 6.07 -0.79
CA LYS A 184 -15.23 7.40 -0.17
C LYS A 184 -16.38 8.22 -0.76
N GLU A 185 -17.27 7.57 -1.48
CA GLU A 185 -18.45 8.20 -2.09
C GLU A 185 -19.45 8.72 -1.04
N SER A 186 -20.44 9.52 -1.46
CA SER A 186 -21.46 10.08 -0.55
C SER A 186 -22.24 9.01 0.19
N GLU A 187 -22.57 7.93 -0.41
CA GLU A 187 -22.95 6.66 0.23
C GLU A 187 -21.82 5.66 -0.02
N PRO A 188 -21.11 5.20 1.01
CA PRO A 188 -20.02 4.25 0.82
C PRO A 188 -20.52 2.92 0.27
N ASP A 189 -19.99 2.54 -0.88
CA ASP A 189 -20.17 1.19 -1.40
C ASP A 189 -19.14 0.23 -0.78
N LEU A 190 -19.53 -1.04 -0.63
CA LEU A 190 -18.76 -2.07 0.05
C LEU A 190 -18.60 -3.30 -0.82
N SER A 191 -17.45 -3.94 -0.75
CA SER A 191 -17.25 -5.24 -1.37
C SER A 191 -16.22 -6.08 -0.62
N ILE A 192 -16.40 -7.39 -0.64
CA ILE A 192 -15.36 -8.37 -0.31
C ILE A 192 -14.92 -8.99 -1.64
N LEU A 193 -13.74 -8.60 -2.10
CA LEU A 193 -13.21 -8.98 -3.40
C LEU A 193 -12.23 -10.13 -3.24
N SER A 194 -12.38 -11.14 -4.06
CA SER A 194 -11.43 -12.24 -4.18
C SER A 194 -10.48 -11.95 -5.35
N VAL A 195 -9.19 -12.09 -5.12
CA VAL A 195 -8.21 -12.08 -6.22
C VAL A 195 -7.99 -13.53 -6.66
N PRO A 196 -8.29 -13.87 -7.93
CA PRO A 196 -8.15 -15.24 -8.42
C PRO A 196 -6.70 -15.75 -8.35
N GLN A 197 -6.52 -17.06 -8.15
CA GLN A 197 -5.19 -17.65 -7.97
C GLN A 197 -4.29 -17.47 -9.20
N ASP A 198 -4.82 -17.63 -10.41
CA ASP A 198 -4.08 -17.40 -11.65
C ASP A 198 -3.53 -15.98 -11.75
N ARG A 199 -4.27 -14.98 -11.24
CA ARG A 199 -3.81 -13.60 -11.16
C ARG A 199 -2.71 -13.43 -10.11
N LEU A 200 -2.86 -14.04 -8.93
CA LEU A 200 -1.82 -14.03 -7.90
C LEU A 200 -0.53 -14.68 -8.41
N ASP A 201 -0.64 -15.83 -9.08
CA ASP A 201 0.51 -16.55 -9.67
C ASP A 201 1.21 -15.70 -10.74
N PHE A 202 0.45 -15.05 -11.60
CA PHE A 202 0.99 -14.12 -12.60
C PHE A 202 1.76 -12.96 -11.95
N CYS A 203 1.16 -12.30 -10.95
CA CYS A 203 1.82 -11.22 -10.21
C CYS A 203 3.05 -11.71 -9.45
N LEU A 204 3.02 -12.90 -8.85
CA LEU A 204 4.18 -13.46 -8.16
C LEU A 204 5.36 -13.70 -9.11
N ASN A 205 5.09 -14.15 -10.35
CA ASN A 205 6.14 -14.31 -11.35
C ASN A 205 6.76 -12.96 -11.70
N GLN A 206 5.97 -11.91 -11.88
CA GLN A 206 6.49 -10.55 -12.09
C GLN A 206 7.33 -10.05 -10.90
N VAL A 207 6.92 -10.39 -9.66
CA VAL A 207 7.72 -10.06 -8.47
C VAL A 207 9.08 -10.74 -8.53
N LYS A 208 9.14 -12.03 -8.85
CA LYS A 208 10.39 -12.79 -8.95
C LYS A 208 11.34 -12.25 -10.03
N GLU A 209 10.81 -11.81 -11.17
CA GLU A 209 11.59 -11.24 -12.26
C GLU A 209 12.34 -9.95 -11.86
N ASN A 210 11.73 -9.13 -10.98
CA ASN A 210 12.25 -7.80 -10.67
C ASN A 210 12.94 -7.70 -9.31
N VAL A 211 12.62 -8.59 -8.36
CA VAL A 211 12.97 -8.42 -6.95
C VAL A 211 14.48 -8.40 -6.69
N HIS A 212 15.26 -9.17 -7.45
CA HIS A 212 16.73 -9.19 -7.32
C HIS A 212 17.33 -7.83 -7.69
N ARG A 213 16.87 -7.22 -8.79
CA ARG A 213 17.30 -5.88 -9.17
C ARG A 213 17.02 -4.87 -8.09
N PHE A 214 15.81 -4.88 -7.51
CA PHE A 214 15.44 -3.96 -6.44
C PHE A 214 16.25 -4.20 -5.14
N ALA A 215 16.53 -5.46 -4.83
CA ALA A 215 17.40 -5.80 -3.71
C ALA A 215 18.86 -5.32 -3.94
N ASP A 216 19.37 -5.41 -5.16
CA ASP A 216 20.72 -4.94 -5.52
C ASP A 216 20.81 -3.41 -5.48
N ILE A 217 19.77 -2.70 -5.90
CA ILE A 217 19.67 -1.24 -5.75
C ILE A 217 19.71 -0.85 -4.26
N LYS A 218 18.92 -1.52 -3.40
CA LYS A 218 18.94 -1.28 -1.95
C LYS A 218 20.31 -1.52 -1.31
N ARG A 219 21.10 -2.45 -1.85
CA ARG A 219 22.46 -2.75 -1.41
C ARG A 219 23.53 -1.82 -2.00
N GLY A 220 23.13 -0.94 -2.92
CA GLY A 220 24.06 -0.05 -3.63
C GLY A 220 24.93 -0.75 -4.69
N LEU A 221 24.53 -1.91 -5.17
CA LEU A 221 25.24 -2.69 -6.19
C LEU A 221 24.85 -2.26 -7.62
N ILE A 222 23.67 -1.68 -7.79
CA ILE A 222 23.14 -1.21 -9.06
C ILE A 222 22.60 0.21 -8.86
N GLU A 223 22.88 1.10 -9.80
CA GLU A 223 22.31 2.44 -9.83
C GLU A 223 20.82 2.41 -10.15
N PRO A 224 19.97 3.16 -9.40
CA PRO A 224 18.54 3.20 -9.62
C PRO A 224 18.19 4.02 -10.86
N ILE A 225 17.22 3.55 -11.64
CA ILE A 225 16.67 4.28 -12.77
C ILE A 225 15.72 5.38 -12.27
N ARG A 226 15.87 6.58 -12.84
CA ARG A 226 14.98 7.72 -12.60
C ARG A 226 13.81 7.68 -13.59
N CYS A 227 12.58 7.84 -13.11
CA CYS A 227 11.41 7.89 -14.00
C CYS A 227 11.19 9.27 -14.67
N GLU A 228 11.89 10.33 -14.21
CA GLU A 228 11.83 11.73 -14.65
C GLU A 228 10.42 12.39 -14.54
N ARG A 229 9.45 11.70 -13.95
CA ARG A 229 8.05 12.16 -13.87
C ARG A 229 7.53 12.36 -12.45
N CYS A 230 8.02 11.60 -11.46
CA CYS A 230 7.60 11.72 -10.07
C CYS A 230 8.20 12.97 -9.40
N ASP A 231 7.65 13.35 -8.26
CA ASP A 231 8.05 14.58 -7.56
C ASP A 231 9.50 14.52 -7.08
N TYR A 232 9.98 13.34 -6.63
CA TYR A 232 11.39 13.14 -6.32
C TYR A 232 12.28 13.43 -7.54
N CYS A 233 11.98 12.84 -8.69
CA CYS A 233 12.78 13.06 -9.88
C CYS A 233 12.75 14.51 -10.34
N LYS A 234 11.58 15.18 -10.27
CA LYS A 234 11.44 16.60 -10.62
C LYS A 234 12.23 17.50 -9.66
N SER A 235 12.10 17.29 -8.36
CA SER A 235 12.76 18.12 -7.34
C SER A 235 14.27 17.96 -7.29
N THR A 236 14.80 16.81 -7.73
CA THR A 236 16.23 16.51 -7.76
C THR A 236 16.85 16.58 -9.17
N LYS A 237 16.11 17.12 -10.15
CA LYS A 237 16.58 17.22 -11.53
C LYS A 237 17.70 18.24 -11.67
N ILE A 238 18.80 17.82 -12.30
CA ILE A 238 19.91 18.68 -12.70
C ILE A 238 19.90 18.74 -14.23
N LEU A 239 19.84 19.95 -14.78
CA LEU A 239 19.90 20.14 -16.23
C LEU A 239 21.34 19.98 -16.73
N THR A 240 21.53 19.06 -17.67
CA THR A 240 22.85 18.77 -18.28
C THR A 240 22.92 19.12 -19.76
N GLU A 241 21.76 19.36 -20.41
CA GLU A 241 21.66 19.63 -21.84
C GLU A 241 20.45 20.51 -22.18
N ILE A 242 20.48 21.08 -23.35
CA ILE A 242 19.33 21.80 -23.96
C ILE A 242 18.53 20.76 -24.77
N VAL A 243 17.26 20.62 -24.43
CA VAL A 243 16.37 19.64 -25.06
C VAL A 243 15.42 20.30 -26.05
N ASP A 244 15.23 19.72 -27.23
CA ASP A 244 14.20 20.14 -28.18
C ASP A 244 12.82 19.95 -27.51
N TYR A 245 12.00 21.02 -27.46
CA TYR A 245 10.69 20.96 -26.80
C TYR A 245 9.76 19.85 -27.32
N ARG A 246 9.95 19.42 -28.58
CA ARG A 246 9.17 18.32 -29.19
C ARG A 246 9.49 16.93 -28.63
N LEU A 247 10.59 16.81 -27.88
CA LEU A 247 11.00 15.58 -27.18
C LEU A 247 10.50 15.52 -25.75
N ILE A 248 9.88 16.62 -25.25
CA ILE A 248 9.25 16.68 -23.93
C ILE A 248 7.78 16.30 -24.12
N ALA A 249 7.45 15.02 -23.89
CA ALA A 249 6.10 14.48 -23.97
C ALA A 249 5.56 14.16 -22.57
#